data_56e91fcc26bb6dd2b8b1be024678a8e7
#
_entry.id   56e91fcc26bb6dd2b8b1be024678a8e7
#
_cell.length_a   1.000
_cell.length_b   1.000
_cell.length_c   1.000
_cell.angle_alpha   90.00
_cell.angle_beta   90.00
_cell.angle_gamma   90.00
#
_symmetry.space_group_name_H-M   'P 1'
#
loop_
_entity.id
_entity.type
_entity.pdbx_description
1 polymer ?
#
loop_
_entity_poly.entity_id
_entity_poly.type
_entity_poly.pdbx_seq_one_letter_code
_entity_poly.pdbx_strand_id
1 'polypeptide(L)'
;MERMKQPGEEKNMYSIAFYEKENGESDVWDFLEELREKAATNKDARIQYRQITLYIELLQNNGTRQPDNITKHIEENIWELRPGNNRVFYFYYENNTFVLLHHFRKKTQKTPQREIEQAKAERNDYLRRKEAVKK
;
A
#
# COMPACT_ATOMS: atom_id res chain seq x y z
N MET A 1 14.37 23.31 7.02
CA MET A 1 14.89 23.58 5.68
C MET A 1 14.41 22.50 4.71
N GLU A 2 13.95 22.92 3.58
CA GLU A 2 13.47 21.98 2.59
C GLU A 2 14.64 21.25 1.92
N ARG A 3 14.53 19.93 1.85
CA ARG A 3 15.57 19.12 1.21
C ARG A 3 15.50 19.28 -0.31
N MET A 4 16.66 19.38 -0.95
CA MET A 4 16.72 19.38 -2.40
C MET A 4 16.25 18.03 -2.93
N LYS A 5 15.36 18.07 -3.91
CA LYS A 5 14.84 16.84 -4.51
C LYS A 5 15.87 16.20 -5.43
N GLN A 6 15.98 14.89 -5.34
CA GLN A 6 16.77 14.11 -6.28
C GLN A 6 16.01 14.04 -7.61
N PRO A 7 16.68 13.87 -8.73
CA PRO A 7 16.00 13.81 -10.03
C PRO A 7 14.85 12.79 -10.09
N GLY A 8 14.99 11.66 -9.41
CA GLY A 8 13.92 10.67 -9.37
C GLY A 8 12.72 11.09 -8.52
N GLU A 9 12.94 11.89 -7.51
CA GLU A 9 11.90 12.35 -6.59
C GLU A 9 10.96 13.36 -7.24
N GLU A 10 11.45 14.12 -8.20
CA GLU A 10 10.63 15.11 -8.89
C GLU A 10 9.49 14.46 -9.67
N LYS A 11 9.61 13.17 -9.95
CA LYS A 11 8.60 12.43 -10.69
C LYS A 11 7.53 11.80 -9.79
N ASN A 12 7.68 11.88 -8.47
CA ASN A 12 6.70 11.34 -7.54
C ASN A 12 5.45 12.19 -7.59
N MET A 13 4.40 11.67 -8.24
CA MET A 13 3.13 12.36 -8.40
C MET A 13 2.21 12.17 -7.21
N TYR A 14 2.41 11.10 -6.44
CA TYR A 14 1.49 10.71 -5.38
C TYR A 14 2.21 10.50 -4.06
N SER A 15 1.49 10.76 -2.97
CA SER A 15 1.96 10.47 -1.62
C SER A 15 1.39 9.13 -1.17
N ILE A 16 2.06 8.50 -0.23
CA ILE A 16 1.60 7.24 0.36
C ILE A 16 1.28 7.47 1.82
N ALA A 17 0.11 7.04 2.24
CA ALA A 17 -0.28 7.01 3.64
C ALA A 17 -0.54 5.56 4.03
N PHE A 18 -0.32 5.24 5.30
CA PHE A 18 -0.55 3.90 5.81
C PHE A 18 -1.74 3.93 6.75
N TYR A 19 -2.72 3.06 6.49
CA TYR A 19 -3.86 2.94 7.38
C TYR A 19 -3.39 2.42 8.74
N GLU A 20 -3.85 3.07 9.81
CA GLU A 20 -3.58 2.64 11.18
C GLU A 20 -4.89 2.34 11.88
N LYS A 21 -4.90 1.25 12.63
CA LYS A 21 -6.03 0.93 13.48
C LYS A 21 -6.08 1.92 14.63
N GLU A 22 -7.19 1.90 15.37
CA GLU A 22 -7.37 2.79 16.50
C GLU A 22 -6.25 2.67 17.54
N ASN A 23 -5.70 1.48 17.70
CA ASN A 23 -4.59 1.24 18.64
C ASN A 23 -3.22 1.62 18.08
N GLY A 24 -3.18 2.21 16.88
CA GLY A 24 -1.93 2.65 16.26
C GLY A 24 -1.21 1.60 15.44
N GLU A 25 -1.69 0.38 15.42
CA GLU A 25 -1.08 -0.66 14.59
C GLU A 25 -1.38 -0.42 13.13
N SER A 26 -0.37 -0.61 12.28
CA SER A 26 -0.51 -0.49 10.83
C SER A 26 -0.01 -1.77 10.18
N ASP A 27 -0.92 -2.50 9.55
CA ASP A 27 -0.60 -3.79 8.94
C ASP A 27 0.56 -3.69 7.96
N VAL A 28 0.46 -2.80 6.98
CA VAL A 28 1.47 -2.70 5.92
C VAL A 28 2.77 -2.15 6.45
N TRP A 29 2.72 -1.10 7.26
CA TRP A 29 3.92 -0.50 7.84
C TRP A 29 4.67 -1.52 8.69
N ASP A 30 3.95 -2.21 9.57
CA ASP A 30 4.55 -3.18 10.48
C ASP A 30 5.16 -4.35 9.71
N PHE A 31 4.48 -4.79 8.65
CA PHE A 31 5.01 -5.85 7.79
C PHE A 31 6.30 -5.43 7.09
N LEU A 32 6.34 -4.21 6.57
CA LEU A 32 7.56 -3.69 5.92
C LEU A 32 8.72 -3.58 6.92
N GLU A 33 8.44 -3.12 8.13
CA GLU A 33 9.47 -3.03 9.17
C GLU A 33 10.00 -4.42 9.54
N GLU A 34 9.13 -5.41 9.65
CA GLU A 34 9.51 -6.78 9.93
C GLU A 34 10.41 -7.35 8.83
N LEU A 35 10.02 -7.13 7.56
CA LEU A 35 10.83 -7.58 6.44
C LEU A 35 12.19 -6.88 6.41
N ARG A 36 12.21 -5.58 6.70
CA ARG A 36 13.44 -4.81 6.71
C ARG A 36 14.43 -5.34 7.75
N GLU A 37 13.94 -5.66 8.92
CA GLU A 37 14.78 -6.22 9.99
C GLU A 37 15.30 -7.61 9.62
N LYS A 38 14.44 -8.45 9.06
CA LYS A 38 14.82 -9.80 8.66
C LYS A 38 15.75 -9.82 7.45
N ALA A 39 15.72 -8.78 6.62
CA ALA A 39 16.49 -8.72 5.39
C ALA A 39 18.01 -8.80 5.64
N ALA A 40 18.46 -8.43 6.83
CA ALA A 40 19.89 -8.48 7.17
C ALA A 40 20.43 -9.91 7.12
N THR A 41 19.61 -10.91 7.50
CA THR A 41 20.04 -12.30 7.60
C THR A 41 19.20 -13.28 6.80
N ASN A 42 18.15 -12.83 6.12
CA ASN A 42 17.23 -13.69 5.40
C ASN A 42 17.04 -13.20 3.97
N LYS A 43 17.47 -14.02 3.02
CA LYS A 43 17.40 -13.66 1.59
C LYS A 43 15.98 -13.47 1.11
N ASP A 44 15.06 -14.35 1.51
CA ASP A 44 13.67 -14.24 1.07
C ASP A 44 13.03 -12.94 1.57
N ALA A 45 13.26 -12.58 2.82
CA ALA A 45 12.76 -11.32 3.37
C ALA A 45 13.31 -10.13 2.60
N ARG A 46 14.59 -10.19 2.23
CA ARG A 46 15.24 -9.12 1.47
C ARG A 46 14.61 -8.96 0.09
N ILE A 47 14.30 -10.07 -0.57
CA ILE A 47 13.67 -10.06 -1.88
C ILE A 47 12.26 -9.46 -1.77
N GLN A 48 11.48 -9.90 -0.81
CA GLN A 48 10.13 -9.38 -0.61
C GLN A 48 10.15 -7.89 -0.29
N TYR A 49 11.04 -7.48 0.59
CA TYR A 49 11.14 -6.07 0.96
C TYR A 49 11.41 -5.19 -0.26
N ARG A 50 12.38 -5.61 -1.08
CA ARG A 50 12.73 -4.89 -2.30
C ARG A 50 11.58 -4.83 -3.30
N GLN A 51 10.86 -5.94 -3.46
CA GLN A 51 9.72 -5.98 -4.38
C GLN A 51 8.61 -5.05 -3.93
N ILE A 52 8.25 -5.11 -2.65
CA ILE A 52 7.15 -4.30 -2.14
C ILE A 52 7.50 -2.82 -2.21
N THR A 53 8.70 -2.45 -1.80
CA THR A 53 9.10 -1.04 -1.84
C THR A 53 9.19 -0.53 -3.27
N LEU A 54 9.65 -1.35 -4.21
CA LEU A 54 9.68 -0.98 -5.62
C LEU A 54 8.26 -0.74 -6.15
N TYR A 55 7.33 -1.63 -5.82
CA TYR A 55 5.96 -1.50 -6.32
C TYR A 55 5.25 -0.29 -5.70
N ILE A 56 5.54 0.03 -4.45
CA ILE A 56 5.03 1.26 -3.84
C ILE A 56 5.60 2.48 -4.59
N GLU A 57 6.87 2.45 -4.93
CA GLU A 57 7.49 3.52 -5.71
C GLU A 57 6.85 3.66 -7.09
N LEU A 58 6.56 2.52 -7.75
CA LEU A 58 5.86 2.54 -9.03
C LEU A 58 4.48 3.17 -8.90
N LEU A 59 3.78 2.89 -7.81
CA LEU A 59 2.48 3.49 -7.54
C LEU A 59 2.62 5.01 -7.34
N GLN A 60 3.64 5.44 -6.61
CA GLN A 60 3.91 6.86 -6.41
C GLN A 60 4.20 7.60 -7.71
N ASN A 61 4.89 6.95 -8.62
CA ASN A 61 5.29 7.60 -9.88
C ASN A 61 4.20 7.56 -10.94
N ASN A 62 3.44 6.48 -11.01
CA ASN A 62 2.54 6.23 -12.14
C ASN A 62 1.07 6.10 -11.77
N GLY A 63 0.74 6.01 -10.50
CA GLY A 63 -0.65 5.82 -10.07
C GLY A 63 -1.22 4.50 -10.54
N THR A 64 -2.50 4.50 -10.88
CA THR A 64 -3.20 3.27 -11.27
C THR A 64 -3.04 2.93 -12.75
N ARG A 65 -2.37 3.76 -13.53
CA ARG A 65 -2.19 3.52 -14.97
C ARG A 65 -0.97 2.63 -15.21
N GLN A 66 -1.11 1.36 -14.86
CA GLN A 66 -0.04 0.38 -14.98
C GLN A 66 -0.64 -0.98 -15.32
N PRO A 67 0.17 -1.91 -15.87
CA PRO A 67 -0.32 -3.25 -16.19
C PRO A 67 -0.86 -3.99 -14.95
N ASP A 68 -1.73 -4.96 -15.20
CA ASP A 68 -2.37 -5.76 -14.15
C ASP A 68 -1.38 -6.54 -13.29
N ASN A 69 -0.18 -6.81 -13.79
CA ASN A 69 0.82 -7.49 -12.98
C ASN A 69 1.49 -6.56 -11.95
N ILE A 70 1.27 -5.27 -12.07
CA ILE A 70 1.74 -4.28 -11.10
C ILE A 70 0.61 -3.90 -10.15
N THR A 71 -0.52 -3.46 -10.70
CA THR A 71 -1.67 -3.07 -9.90
C THR A 71 -2.96 -3.34 -10.65
N LYS A 72 -4.01 -3.71 -9.93
CA LYS A 72 -5.28 -4.08 -10.54
C LYS A 72 -6.45 -3.55 -9.72
N HIS A 73 -7.45 -3.04 -10.41
CA HIS A 73 -8.72 -2.66 -9.80
C HIS A 73 -9.46 -3.92 -9.32
N ILE A 74 -9.98 -3.89 -8.12
CA ILE A 74 -10.66 -5.05 -7.55
C ILE A 74 -12.17 -4.82 -7.48
N GLU A 75 -12.60 -3.86 -6.68
CA GLU A 75 -14.02 -3.63 -6.46
C GLU A 75 -14.21 -2.21 -5.89
N GLU A 76 -15.23 -1.50 -6.32
CA GLU A 76 -15.47 -0.11 -5.91
C GLU A 76 -14.20 0.73 -6.14
N ASN A 77 -13.68 1.43 -5.15
CA ASN A 77 -12.42 2.16 -5.29
C ASN A 77 -11.25 1.42 -4.61
N ILE A 78 -11.41 0.11 -4.40
CA ILE A 78 -10.34 -0.72 -3.84
C ILE A 78 -9.48 -1.27 -4.98
N TRP A 79 -8.19 -1.09 -4.85
CA TRP A 79 -7.18 -1.56 -5.78
C TRP A 79 -6.19 -2.47 -5.07
N GLU A 80 -5.49 -3.26 -5.83
CA GLU A 80 -4.53 -4.24 -5.32
C GLU A 80 -3.18 -4.02 -5.98
N LEU A 81 -2.15 -3.84 -5.16
CA LEU A 81 -0.75 -3.80 -5.61
C LEU A 81 -0.23 -5.24 -5.54
N ARG A 82 0.56 -5.66 -6.53
CA ARG A 82 0.86 -7.07 -6.73
C ARG A 82 2.35 -7.45 -6.73
N PRO A 83 3.12 -7.10 -5.70
CA PRO A 83 4.55 -7.43 -5.65
C PRO A 83 4.77 -8.91 -5.33
N GLY A 84 5.17 -9.70 -6.35
CA GLY A 84 5.39 -11.13 -6.18
C GLY A 84 4.12 -11.84 -5.76
N ASN A 85 4.20 -12.62 -4.68
CA ASN A 85 3.03 -13.30 -4.12
C ASN A 85 2.35 -12.50 -3.01
N ASN A 86 2.83 -11.31 -2.74
CA ASN A 86 2.17 -10.42 -1.78
C ASN A 86 1.14 -9.57 -2.48
N ARG A 87 0.09 -9.22 -1.76
CA ARG A 87 -0.94 -8.32 -2.23
C ARG A 87 -1.12 -7.23 -1.20
N VAL A 88 -1.21 -5.98 -1.67
CA VAL A 88 -1.42 -4.83 -0.79
C VAL A 88 -2.63 -4.07 -1.32
N PHE A 89 -3.70 -4.04 -0.55
CA PHE A 89 -4.89 -3.26 -0.91
C PHE A 89 -4.66 -1.80 -0.63
N TYR A 90 -5.18 -0.95 -1.50
CA TYR A 90 -5.11 0.48 -1.31
C TYR A 90 -6.29 1.16 -1.99
N PHE A 91 -6.50 2.44 -1.67
CA PHE A 91 -7.46 3.27 -2.37
C PHE A 91 -6.91 4.69 -2.49
N TYR A 92 -7.44 5.42 -3.44
CA TYR A 92 -7.07 6.83 -3.61
C TYR A 92 -7.89 7.68 -2.64
N TYR A 93 -7.19 8.50 -1.89
CA TYR A 93 -7.79 9.53 -1.06
C TYR A 93 -7.45 10.88 -1.72
N GLU A 94 -7.98 11.95 -1.20
CA GLU A 94 -7.76 13.28 -1.78
C GLU A 94 -6.30 13.73 -1.71
N ASN A 95 -5.97 14.81 -2.44
CA ASN A 95 -4.63 15.43 -2.45
C ASN A 95 -3.54 14.48 -2.94
N ASN A 96 -3.83 13.75 -4.02
CA ASN A 96 -2.86 12.84 -4.64
C ASN A 96 -2.25 11.85 -3.66
N THR A 97 -3.09 11.29 -2.77
CA THR A 97 -2.62 10.34 -1.77
C THR A 97 -3.27 8.98 -1.96
N PHE A 98 -2.44 7.93 -1.97
CA PHE A 98 -2.92 6.56 -1.88
C PHE A 98 -2.76 6.07 -0.45
N VAL A 99 -3.80 5.42 0.07
CA VAL A 99 -3.79 4.88 1.43
C VAL A 99 -3.65 3.37 1.34
N LEU A 100 -2.58 2.83 1.88
CA LEU A 100 -2.34 1.38 1.91
C LEU A 100 -3.06 0.80 3.12
N LEU A 101 -3.90 -0.21 2.88
CA LEU A 101 -4.83 -0.73 3.90
C LEU A 101 -4.28 -1.93 4.64
N HIS A 102 -4.13 -3.07 3.95
CA HIS A 102 -3.51 -4.24 4.55
C HIS A 102 -2.91 -5.11 3.45
N HIS A 103 -2.09 -6.06 3.86
CA HIS A 103 -1.46 -7.00 2.93
C HIS A 103 -1.95 -8.41 3.23
N PHE A 104 -1.81 -9.28 2.23
CA PHE A 104 -2.00 -10.71 2.44
C PHE A 104 -1.15 -11.45 1.42
N ARG A 105 -0.89 -12.73 1.70
CA ARG A 105 -0.12 -13.59 0.81
C ARG A 105 -1.08 -14.33 -0.11
N LYS A 106 -0.85 -14.23 -1.41
CA LYS A 106 -1.69 -14.92 -2.40
C LYS A 106 -1.54 -16.42 -2.26
N LYS A 107 -2.65 -17.12 -2.16
CA LYS A 107 -2.69 -18.59 -2.11
C LYS A 107 -3.52 -19.20 -3.23
N THR A 108 -4.34 -18.39 -3.88
CA THR A 108 -5.24 -18.84 -4.95
C THR A 108 -5.22 -17.82 -6.08
N GLN A 109 -5.80 -18.18 -7.22
CA GLN A 109 -5.88 -17.28 -8.38
C GLN A 109 -6.77 -16.08 -8.09
N LYS A 110 -7.88 -16.33 -7.41
CA LYS A 110 -8.86 -15.28 -7.15
C LYS A 110 -8.62 -14.66 -5.78
N THR A 111 -8.75 -13.33 -5.69
CA THR A 111 -8.66 -12.61 -4.43
C THR A 111 -9.84 -13.02 -3.53
N PRO A 112 -9.56 -13.51 -2.29
CA PRO A 112 -10.64 -13.92 -1.41
C PRO A 112 -11.57 -12.77 -1.04
N GLN A 113 -12.87 -13.03 -1.04
CA GLN A 113 -13.86 -12.00 -0.75
C GLN A 113 -13.69 -11.43 0.66
N ARG A 114 -13.28 -12.24 1.63
CA ARG A 114 -13.08 -11.74 3.00
C ARG A 114 -11.99 -10.66 3.06
N GLU A 115 -10.95 -10.77 2.22
CA GLU A 115 -9.90 -9.76 2.17
C GLU A 115 -10.43 -8.46 1.57
N ILE A 116 -11.27 -8.58 0.56
CA ILE A 116 -11.89 -7.41 -0.08
C ILE A 116 -12.80 -6.68 0.93
N GLU A 117 -13.62 -7.45 1.67
CA GLU A 117 -14.53 -6.87 2.66
C GLU A 117 -13.76 -6.20 3.80
N GLN A 118 -12.64 -6.79 4.21
CA GLN A 118 -11.79 -6.17 5.22
C GLN A 118 -11.23 -4.83 4.70
N ALA A 119 -10.78 -4.81 3.44
CA ALA A 119 -10.24 -3.58 2.85
C ALA A 119 -11.30 -2.48 2.81
N LYS A 120 -12.55 -2.83 2.47
CA LYS A 120 -13.64 -1.87 2.46
C LYS A 120 -13.92 -1.31 3.86
N ALA A 121 -13.89 -2.18 4.87
CA ALA A 121 -14.11 -1.75 6.25
C ALA A 121 -13.01 -0.80 6.72
N GLU A 122 -11.76 -1.12 6.38
CA GLU A 122 -10.62 -0.27 6.71
C GLU A 122 -10.69 1.09 6.01
N ARG A 123 -11.04 1.09 4.74
CA ARG A 123 -11.25 2.33 3.99
C ARG A 123 -12.33 3.19 4.65
N ASN A 124 -13.46 2.57 4.99
CA ASN A 124 -14.57 3.27 5.61
C ASN A 124 -14.17 3.84 6.97
N ASP A 125 -13.39 3.10 7.75
CA ASP A 125 -12.88 3.57 9.03
C ASP A 125 -11.94 4.77 8.84
N TYR A 126 -11.06 4.70 7.85
CA TYR A 126 -10.15 5.79 7.53
C TYR A 126 -10.93 7.05 7.17
N LEU A 127 -11.91 6.92 6.28
CA LEU A 127 -12.72 8.04 5.84
C LEU A 127 -13.51 8.65 7.00
N ARG A 128 -14.09 7.81 7.84
CA ARG A 128 -14.87 8.27 9.00
C ARG A 128 -14.00 9.09 9.96
N ARG A 129 -12.79 8.61 10.22
CA ARG A 129 -11.88 9.32 11.14
C ARG A 129 -11.36 10.63 10.54
N LYS A 130 -11.11 10.66 9.24
CA LYS A 130 -10.69 11.89 8.56
C LYS A 130 -11.81 12.92 8.54
N GLU A 131 -13.03 12.48 8.34
CA GLU A 131 -14.19 13.35 8.36
C GLU A 131 -14.38 14.00 9.75
N ALA A 132 -14.19 13.20 10.80
CA ALA A 132 -14.30 13.70 12.18
C ALA A 132 -13.25 14.77 12.47
N VAL A 133 -12.03 14.60 11.96
CA VAL A 133 -10.95 15.58 12.16
C VAL A 133 -11.24 16.90 11.44
N LYS A 134 -11.90 16.83 10.28
CA LYS A 134 -12.22 18.04 9.51
C LYS A 134 -13.28 18.92 10.16
N LYS A 135 -14.06 18.38 11.07
CA LYS A 135 -15.03 19.14 11.81
C LYS A 135 -14.39 19.83 12.99
#